data_6fbce6b692d1160861596789878b1d43
#
_entry.id   6fbce6b692d1160861596789878b1d43
#
_cell.length_a   1.000
_cell.length_b   1.000
_cell.length_c   1.000
_cell.angle_alpha   90.00
_cell.angle_beta   90.00
_cell.angle_gamma   90.00
#
_symmetry.space_group_name_H-M   'P 1'
#
loop_
_entity.id
_entity.type
_entity.pdbx_description
1 polymer ?
#
loop_
_entity_poly.entity_id
_entity_poly.type
_entity_poly.pdbx_seq_one_letter_code
_entity_poly.pdbx_strand_id
1 'polypeptide(L)'
;MADAAVRETPFDMVGGAATVRTIVDRFYDLMDEQATYAELRALHASDLAPMRTSLAGFLTAWLGGPRDWFADNPGKCVMSVHGRIAVTAATARQWADAMRQAIADSGMASDIGTRMADALDGMAQAMIRTQPVGG
;
A
#
# COMPACT_ATOMS: atom_id res chain seq x y z
N MET A 1 -21.61 -26.38 6.27
CA MET A 1 -21.48 -26.04 6.00
C MET A 1 -20.87 -25.33 5.90
N ALA A 2 -20.83 -25.11 5.76
CA ALA A 2 -20.45 -24.43 5.51
C ALA A 2 -19.56 -23.96 5.20
N ASP A 3 -19.26 -24.05 5.25
CA ASP A 3 -18.57 -23.56 4.91
C ASP A 3 -18.12 -23.22 3.81
N ALA A 4 -18.49 -23.80 3.22
CA ALA A 4 -18.30 -23.43 1.84
C ALA A 4 -18.45 -21.94 1.63
N ALA A 5 -19.27 -21.39 2.43
CA ALA A 5 -19.44 -19.95 2.43
C ALA A 5 -18.19 -19.22 2.94
N VAL A 6 -17.31 -19.96 3.59
CA VAL A 6 -16.12 -19.36 4.20
C VAL A 6 -14.99 -19.45 3.19
N ARG A 7 -14.96 -18.50 2.28
CA ARG A 7 -13.84 -18.36 1.37
C ARG A 7 -12.88 -17.35 1.98
N GLU A 8 -11.64 -17.77 2.10
CA GLU A 8 -10.63 -16.83 2.56
C GLU A 8 -10.37 -15.83 1.47
N THR A 9 -10.51 -14.56 1.82
CA THR A 9 -10.08 -13.46 0.94
C THR A 9 -8.57 -13.31 1.09
N PRO A 10 -7.91 -12.64 0.15
CA PRO A 10 -6.50 -12.28 0.37
C PRO A 10 -6.30 -11.54 1.68
N PHE A 11 -7.27 -10.73 2.11
CA PHE A 11 -7.22 -10.05 3.41
C PHE A 11 -7.07 -11.04 4.56
N ASP A 12 -7.87 -12.10 4.56
CA ASP A 12 -7.78 -13.14 5.58
C ASP A 12 -6.46 -13.90 5.49
N MET A 13 -6.02 -14.18 4.26
CA MET A 13 -4.80 -14.96 4.01
C MET A 13 -3.54 -14.25 4.49
N VAL A 14 -3.50 -12.92 4.42
CA VAL A 14 -2.34 -12.18 4.90
C VAL A 14 -2.35 -11.99 6.41
N GLY A 15 -3.46 -12.24 7.07
CA GLY A 15 -3.55 -12.13 8.53
C GLY A 15 -4.52 -11.06 9.04
N GLY A 16 -5.33 -10.50 8.16
CA GLY A 16 -6.38 -9.55 8.56
C GLY A 16 -5.86 -8.16 8.88
N ALA A 17 -6.70 -7.40 9.58
CA ALA A 17 -6.43 -5.98 9.85
C ALA A 17 -5.13 -5.74 10.61
N ALA A 18 -4.82 -6.60 11.57
CA ALA A 18 -3.61 -6.42 12.37
C ALA A 18 -2.36 -6.51 11.51
N THR A 19 -2.31 -7.48 10.60
CA THR A 19 -1.16 -7.64 9.69
C THR A 19 -1.07 -6.47 8.71
N VAL A 20 -2.22 -6.05 8.16
CA VAL A 20 -2.25 -4.89 7.26
C VAL A 20 -1.68 -3.65 7.96
N ARG A 21 -2.09 -3.42 9.20
CA ARG A 21 -1.59 -2.26 9.96
C ARG A 21 -0.10 -2.39 10.24
N THR A 22 0.37 -3.58 10.57
CA THR A 22 1.80 -3.83 10.80
C THR A 22 2.61 -3.49 9.55
N ILE A 23 2.15 -3.92 8.38
CA ILE A 23 2.82 -3.63 7.11
C ILE A 23 2.85 -2.12 6.86
N VAL A 24 1.72 -1.45 7.03
CA VAL A 24 1.61 -0.01 6.78
C VAL A 24 2.53 0.77 7.71
N ASP A 25 2.53 0.45 8.98
CA ASP A 25 3.39 1.14 9.95
C ASP A 25 4.85 0.91 9.62
N ARG A 26 5.24 -0.32 9.29
CA ARG A 26 6.62 -0.61 8.91
C ARG A 26 7.02 0.12 7.64
N PHE A 27 6.13 0.17 6.66
CA PHE A 27 6.36 0.87 5.40
C PHE A 27 6.71 2.34 5.63
N TYR A 28 5.93 3.04 6.45
CA TYR A 28 6.21 4.44 6.74
C TYR A 28 7.42 4.63 7.66
N ASP A 29 7.64 3.70 8.59
CA ASP A 29 8.83 3.73 9.42
C ASP A 29 10.11 3.62 8.58
N LEU A 30 10.10 2.77 7.56
CA LEU A 30 11.25 2.63 6.66
C LEU A 30 11.58 3.92 5.95
N MET A 31 10.56 4.70 5.57
CA MET A 31 10.78 6.00 4.94
C MET A 31 11.52 6.97 5.86
N ASP A 32 11.23 6.90 7.17
CA ASP A 32 11.89 7.78 8.14
C ASP A 32 13.27 7.27 8.53
N GLU A 33 13.45 5.94 8.54
CA GLU A 33 14.68 5.34 9.05
C GLU A 33 15.78 5.20 8.02
N GLN A 34 15.43 5.03 6.73
CA GLN A 34 16.40 4.68 5.70
C GLN A 34 16.54 5.77 4.65
N ALA A 35 17.76 6.26 4.50
CA ALA A 35 18.07 7.31 3.54
C ALA A 35 17.73 6.92 2.11
N THR A 36 17.74 5.64 1.79
CA THR A 36 17.42 5.16 0.44
C THR A 36 15.99 5.52 0.03
N TYR A 37 15.12 5.85 0.99
CA TYR A 37 13.73 6.23 0.73
C TYR A 37 13.49 7.74 0.93
N ALA A 38 14.54 8.54 0.98
CA ALA A 38 14.41 9.96 1.27
C ALA A 38 13.56 10.72 0.26
N GLU A 39 13.69 10.40 -1.04
CA GLU A 39 12.89 11.06 -2.06
C GLU A 39 11.40 10.73 -1.90
N LEU A 40 11.11 9.46 -1.63
CA LEU A 40 9.75 9.02 -1.37
C LEU A 40 9.19 9.71 -0.14
N ARG A 41 9.97 9.77 0.94
CA ARG A 41 9.55 10.43 2.18
C ARG A 41 9.22 11.89 1.95
N ALA A 42 9.98 12.56 1.11
CA ALA A 42 9.80 13.98 0.82
C ALA A 42 8.47 14.28 0.12
N LEU A 43 7.84 13.29 -0.50
CA LEU A 43 6.53 13.47 -1.13
C LEU A 43 5.38 13.49 -0.12
N HIS A 44 5.66 13.21 1.14
CA HIS A 44 4.65 13.08 2.18
C HIS A 44 4.73 14.24 3.17
N ALA A 45 3.59 14.51 3.82
CA ALA A 45 3.56 15.50 4.90
C ALA A 45 4.45 15.03 6.06
N SER A 46 4.88 15.97 6.90
CA SER A 46 5.71 15.64 8.05
C SER A 46 4.99 14.71 9.03
N ASP A 47 3.67 14.89 9.20
CA ASP A 47 2.86 13.98 10.03
C ASP A 47 2.30 12.87 9.15
N LEU A 48 2.76 11.65 9.36
CA LEU A 48 2.33 10.48 8.59
C LEU A 48 1.08 9.79 9.14
N ALA A 49 0.58 10.20 10.29
CA ALA A 49 -0.55 9.52 10.93
C ALA A 49 -1.79 9.40 10.02
N PRO A 50 -2.21 10.48 9.33
CA PRO A 50 -3.34 10.35 8.41
C PRO A 50 -3.07 9.39 7.25
N MET A 51 -1.83 9.38 6.76
CA MET A 51 -1.45 8.51 5.64
C MET A 51 -1.45 7.05 6.05
N ARG A 52 -1.01 6.76 7.28
CA ARG A 52 -1.03 5.38 7.80
C ARG A 52 -2.46 4.84 7.82
N THR A 53 -3.39 5.65 8.29
CA THR A 53 -4.80 5.27 8.34
C THR A 53 -5.38 5.08 6.93
N SER A 54 -5.10 6.01 6.02
CA SER A 54 -5.63 5.95 4.66
C SER A 54 -5.09 4.74 3.89
N LEU A 55 -3.80 4.49 3.98
CA LEU A 55 -3.21 3.35 3.28
C LEU A 55 -3.72 2.04 3.85
N ALA A 56 -3.83 1.93 5.17
CA ALA A 56 -4.36 0.72 5.79
C ALA A 56 -5.80 0.46 5.34
N GLY A 57 -6.62 1.51 5.25
CA GLY A 57 -7.99 1.39 4.76
C GLY A 57 -8.06 0.95 3.31
N PHE A 58 -7.21 1.55 2.47
CA PHE A 58 -7.15 1.18 1.07
C PHE A 58 -6.72 -0.29 0.90
N LEU A 59 -5.63 -0.69 1.54
CA LEU A 59 -5.14 -2.06 1.41
C LEU A 59 -6.13 -3.08 1.94
N THR A 60 -6.82 -2.75 3.04
CA THR A 60 -7.85 -3.62 3.58
C THR A 60 -8.92 -3.92 2.54
N ALA A 61 -9.46 -2.87 1.90
CA ALA A 61 -10.49 -3.04 0.87
C ALA A 61 -9.92 -3.73 -0.39
N TRP A 62 -8.72 -3.34 -0.79
CA TRP A 62 -8.05 -3.92 -1.96
C TRP A 62 -7.85 -5.42 -1.81
N LEU A 63 -7.58 -5.88 -0.59
CA LEU A 63 -7.40 -7.30 -0.29
C LEU A 63 -8.72 -8.05 -0.10
N GLY A 64 -9.84 -7.37 -0.20
CA GLY A 64 -11.17 -7.99 -0.07
C GLY A 64 -11.75 -7.94 1.34
N GLY A 65 -11.15 -7.17 2.23
CA GLY A 65 -11.69 -6.95 3.57
C GLY A 65 -12.74 -5.83 3.61
N PRO A 66 -13.04 -5.32 4.81
CA PRO A 66 -14.04 -4.25 4.95
C PRO A 66 -13.70 -3.03 4.11
N ARG A 67 -14.73 -2.40 3.55
CA ARG A 67 -14.58 -1.27 2.64
C ARG A 67 -14.91 0.07 3.31
N ASP A 68 -14.75 0.14 4.62
CA ASP A 68 -15.11 1.33 5.40
C ASP A 68 -14.39 2.58 4.93
N TRP A 69 -13.11 2.44 4.56
CA TRP A 69 -12.35 3.59 4.06
C TRP A 69 -13.00 4.22 2.83
N PHE A 70 -13.49 3.41 1.89
CA PHE A 70 -14.15 3.94 0.69
C PHE A 70 -15.48 4.57 1.02
N ALA A 71 -16.22 4.05 2.01
CA ALA A 71 -17.47 4.65 2.46
C ALA A 71 -17.22 6.02 3.09
N ASP A 72 -16.11 6.14 3.85
CA ASP A 72 -15.75 7.41 4.50
C ASP A 72 -15.10 8.40 3.55
N ASN A 73 -14.63 7.94 2.38
CA ASN A 73 -13.93 8.78 1.41
C ASN A 73 -14.55 8.60 0.02
N PRO A 74 -15.83 8.95 -0.14
CA PRO A 74 -16.52 8.74 -1.41
C PRO A 74 -15.85 9.53 -2.54
N GLY A 75 -15.77 8.90 -3.69
CA GLY A 75 -15.17 9.53 -4.86
C GLY A 75 -13.67 9.50 -4.92
N LYS A 76 -12.99 9.00 -3.88
CA LYS A 76 -11.53 8.90 -3.88
C LYS A 76 -11.10 7.51 -4.29
N CYS A 77 -10.03 7.45 -5.06
CA CYS A 77 -9.34 6.20 -5.36
C CYS A 77 -7.84 6.48 -5.32
N VAL A 78 -7.04 5.41 -5.30
CA VAL A 78 -5.60 5.57 -5.19
C VAL A 78 -5.04 6.42 -6.34
N MET A 79 -5.56 6.24 -7.54
CA MET A 79 -5.09 7.00 -8.71
C MET A 79 -5.45 8.48 -8.59
N SER A 80 -6.67 8.81 -8.16
CA SER A 80 -7.08 10.21 -8.05
C SER A 80 -6.34 10.93 -6.93
N VAL A 81 -6.08 10.24 -5.83
CA VAL A 81 -5.32 10.81 -4.71
C VAL A 81 -3.89 11.14 -5.13
N HIS A 82 -3.28 10.27 -5.94
CA HIS A 82 -1.90 10.45 -6.40
C HIS A 82 -1.78 11.33 -7.65
N GLY A 83 -2.90 11.73 -8.24
CA GLY A 83 -2.87 12.53 -9.47
C GLY A 83 -2.20 13.90 -9.33
N ARG A 84 -2.05 14.39 -8.10
CA ARG A 84 -1.40 15.67 -7.82
C ARG A 84 0.06 15.51 -7.44
N ILE A 85 0.56 14.30 -7.35
CA ILE A 85 1.92 14.00 -6.93
C ILE A 85 2.70 13.57 -8.17
N ALA A 86 3.87 14.17 -8.37
CA ALA A 86 4.74 13.77 -9.47
C ALA A 86 5.42 12.45 -9.11
N VAL A 87 4.86 11.35 -9.59
CA VAL A 87 5.44 10.03 -9.36
C VAL A 87 6.46 9.75 -10.45
N THR A 88 7.73 9.67 -10.06
CA THR A 88 8.82 9.34 -10.97
C THR A 88 9.12 7.85 -10.93
N ALA A 89 9.90 7.36 -11.89
CA ALA A 89 10.37 5.98 -11.86
C ALA A 89 11.15 5.69 -10.57
N ALA A 90 11.95 6.65 -10.11
CA ALA A 90 12.73 6.49 -8.89
C ALA A 90 11.84 6.36 -7.65
N THR A 91 10.85 7.24 -7.50
CA THR A 91 9.97 7.19 -6.32
C THR A 91 9.03 6.00 -6.37
N ALA A 92 8.58 5.58 -7.55
CA ALA A 92 7.78 4.37 -7.67
C ALA A 92 8.58 3.14 -7.26
N ARG A 93 9.85 3.07 -7.64
CA ARG A 93 10.72 1.98 -7.21
C ARG A 93 10.93 1.98 -5.71
N GLN A 94 11.18 3.15 -5.13
CA GLN A 94 11.34 3.27 -3.69
C GLN A 94 10.08 2.81 -2.95
N TRP A 95 8.91 3.20 -3.46
CA TRP A 95 7.64 2.78 -2.87
C TRP A 95 7.49 1.26 -2.91
N ALA A 96 7.77 0.65 -4.07
CA ALA A 96 7.67 -0.79 -4.24
C ALA A 96 8.68 -1.53 -3.35
N ASP A 97 9.90 -1.03 -3.27
CA ASP A 97 10.95 -1.65 -2.45
C ASP A 97 10.63 -1.55 -0.96
N ALA A 98 10.17 -0.38 -0.52
CA ALA A 98 9.78 -0.19 0.88
C ALA A 98 8.59 -1.09 1.25
N MET A 99 7.62 -1.20 0.35
CA MET A 99 6.46 -2.05 0.57
C MET A 99 6.87 -3.52 0.63
N ARG A 100 7.74 -3.96 -0.28
CA ARG A 100 8.23 -5.35 -0.30
C ARG A 100 8.97 -5.67 0.99
N GLN A 101 9.79 -4.75 1.46
CA GLN A 101 10.50 -4.94 2.73
C GLN A 101 9.55 -4.99 3.90
N ALA A 102 8.55 -4.09 3.93
CA ALA A 102 7.57 -4.08 5.00
C ALA A 102 6.77 -5.39 5.06
N ILE A 103 6.41 -5.92 3.90
CA ILE A 103 5.70 -7.21 3.80
C ILE A 103 6.59 -8.33 4.33
N ALA A 104 7.86 -8.35 3.92
CA ALA A 104 8.79 -9.37 4.40
C ALA A 104 8.98 -9.29 5.91
N ASP A 105 9.06 -8.09 6.45
CA ASP A 105 9.25 -7.88 7.89
C ASP A 105 8.01 -8.22 8.71
N SER A 106 6.84 -8.32 8.07
CA SER A 106 5.59 -8.63 8.76
C SER A 106 5.49 -10.08 9.21
N GLY A 107 6.31 -10.94 8.63
CA GLY A 107 6.31 -12.37 8.97
C GLY A 107 5.25 -13.19 8.25
N MET A 108 4.52 -12.62 7.28
CA MET A 108 3.54 -13.41 6.53
C MET A 108 4.24 -14.45 5.65
N ALA A 109 3.50 -15.48 5.23
CA ALA A 109 4.03 -16.52 4.36
C ALA A 109 4.64 -15.92 3.10
N SER A 110 5.83 -16.40 2.71
CA SER A 110 6.61 -15.74 1.66
C SER A 110 5.94 -15.78 0.29
N ASP A 111 5.20 -16.82 -0.04
CA ASP A 111 4.50 -16.90 -1.32
C ASP A 111 3.37 -15.87 -1.42
N ILE A 112 2.61 -15.71 -0.34
CA ILE A 112 1.54 -14.71 -0.27
C ILE A 112 2.15 -13.31 -0.30
N GLY A 113 3.21 -13.10 0.48
CA GLY A 113 3.92 -11.82 0.53
C GLY A 113 4.49 -11.42 -0.83
N THR A 114 5.07 -12.35 -1.55
CA THR A 114 5.61 -12.09 -2.87
C THR A 114 4.51 -11.68 -3.85
N ARG A 115 3.39 -12.39 -3.85
CA ARG A 115 2.24 -12.04 -4.71
C ARG A 115 1.72 -10.65 -4.41
N MET A 116 1.58 -10.32 -3.13
CA MET A 116 1.12 -9.00 -2.70
C MET A 116 2.09 -7.92 -3.16
N ALA A 117 3.38 -8.13 -2.92
CA ALA A 117 4.41 -7.17 -3.30
C ALA A 117 4.47 -6.96 -4.81
N ASP A 118 4.37 -8.04 -5.58
CA ASP A 118 4.39 -7.95 -7.05
C ASP A 118 3.18 -7.17 -7.58
N ALA A 119 2.01 -7.41 -7.01
CA ALA A 119 0.79 -6.71 -7.42
C ALA A 119 0.88 -5.22 -7.11
N LEU A 120 1.42 -4.88 -5.94
CA LEU A 120 1.58 -3.47 -5.55
C LEU A 120 2.66 -2.79 -6.38
N ASP A 121 3.72 -3.51 -6.75
CA ASP A 121 4.74 -2.99 -7.67
C ASP A 121 4.11 -2.64 -9.02
N GLY A 122 3.27 -3.51 -9.57
CA GLY A 122 2.55 -3.23 -10.81
C GLY A 122 1.70 -1.99 -10.71
N MET A 123 1.04 -1.78 -9.57
CA MET A 123 0.23 -0.59 -9.32
C MET A 123 1.10 0.66 -9.29
N ALA A 124 2.26 0.61 -8.65
CA ALA A 124 3.19 1.75 -8.60
C ALA A 124 3.69 2.11 -10.00
N GLN A 125 4.00 1.12 -10.82
CA GLN A 125 4.41 1.35 -12.21
C GLN A 125 3.29 1.99 -13.02
N ALA A 126 2.05 1.58 -12.78
CA ALA A 126 0.91 2.16 -13.48
C ALA A 126 0.74 3.64 -13.14
N MET A 127 1.09 4.05 -11.93
CA MET A 127 1.01 5.45 -11.54
C MET A 127 1.98 6.33 -12.33
N ILE A 128 3.17 5.81 -12.66
CA ILE A 128 4.11 6.54 -13.50
C ILE A 128 3.48 6.81 -14.86
N ARG A 129 2.85 5.80 -15.44
CA ARG A 129 2.26 5.90 -16.78
C ARG A 129 1.05 6.82 -16.84
N THR A 130 0.41 7.09 -15.70
CA THR A 130 -0.76 7.95 -15.66
C THR A 130 -0.44 9.41 -15.38
N GLN A 131 0.84 9.74 -15.15
CA GLN A 131 1.24 11.13 -14.93
C GLN A 131 1.14 11.91 -16.24
N PRO A 132 0.71 13.18 -16.21
CA PRO A 132 0.67 14.00 -17.40
C PRO A 132 2.07 14.17 -17.98
N VAL A 133 2.19 13.97 -19.29
CA VAL A 133 3.46 14.13 -20.00
C VAL A 133 3.76 15.61 -20.13
N GLY A 134 4.97 15.99 -19.73
CA GLY A 134 5.40 17.39 -19.86
C GLY A 134 4.67 18.32 -18.92
N GLY A 135 3.99 17.74 -17.96
CA GLY A 135 3.16 18.49 -16.99
C GLY A 135 3.99 19.42 -16.23
#